data_4fd7f35efb8fa0845499afea4d1dc284
#
_entry.id   4fd7f35efb8fa0845499afea4d1dc284
#
_cell.length_a   1.000
_cell.length_b   1.000
_cell.length_c   1.000
_cell.angle_alpha   90.00
_cell.angle_beta   90.00
_cell.angle_gamma   90.00
#
_symmetry.space_group_name_H-M   'P 1'
#
loop_
_entity.id
_entity.type
_entity.pdbx_description
1 polymer ?
#
loop_
_entity_poly.entity_id
_entity_poly.type
_entity_poly.pdbx_seq_one_letter_code
_entity_poly.pdbx_strand_id
1 'polypeptide(L)'
;RGEGEPDVTAEDSLIFRLTSRDLEGKGAFAKQAEGNVYDSTDYKSANYKWLLKYNNITPFAQKNIVFYDEQVDSRLKFTKIEYTRMMIGIYGNGPLINQYVKRIILTMEDGSTKEIQPEADKDGFGSTDLTKYGTVVGWRLEMKDDFELPSGQGIYISTYTAFKDPEKTHIDQNDDTKNAYENTGRITYKTQSGADRDQSAKWQFKLLPLTE
;
A
#
# COMPACT_ATOMS: atom_id res chain seq x y z
N ARG A 1 65.14 4.50 -12.18
CA ARG A 1 64.03 5.09 -12.95
C ARG A 1 62.76 4.41 -12.53
N GLY A 2 62.02 5.06 -11.65
CA GLY A 2 60.67 4.62 -11.32
C GLY A 2 59.77 4.95 -12.50
N GLU A 3 59.29 3.93 -13.18
CA GLU A 3 58.09 4.06 -13.96
C GLU A 3 56.95 4.16 -12.96
N GLY A 4 56.22 5.25 -13.06
CA GLY A 4 55.07 5.48 -12.18
C GLY A 4 54.06 4.36 -12.33
N GLU A 5 53.79 3.69 -11.24
CA GLU A 5 52.57 2.90 -11.15
C GLU A 5 51.39 3.77 -11.57
N PRO A 6 50.53 3.28 -12.42
CA PRO A 6 49.33 4.04 -12.76
C PRO A 6 48.56 4.28 -11.48
N ASP A 7 48.12 5.50 -11.33
CA ASP A 7 47.25 5.94 -10.23
C ASP A 7 45.89 5.23 -10.34
N VAL A 8 45.83 3.97 -9.92
CA VAL A 8 44.68 3.07 -10.01
C VAL A 8 43.66 3.36 -8.91
N THR A 9 43.88 4.35 -8.05
CA THR A 9 43.32 4.29 -6.72
C THR A 9 42.08 5.19 -6.51
N ALA A 10 41.83 6.23 -7.31
CA ALA A 10 40.73 7.16 -7.02
C ALA A 10 39.42 6.72 -7.64
N GLU A 11 39.42 6.15 -8.84
CA GLU A 11 38.19 5.69 -9.49
C GLU A 11 37.67 4.38 -8.89
N ASP A 12 38.54 3.44 -8.58
CA ASP A 12 38.16 2.17 -7.96
C ASP A 12 37.61 2.36 -6.55
N SER A 13 38.14 3.29 -5.77
CA SER A 13 37.60 3.60 -4.45
C SER A 13 36.31 4.40 -4.52
N LEU A 14 36.08 5.18 -5.58
CA LEU A 14 34.81 5.90 -5.79
C LEU A 14 33.73 4.94 -6.21
N ILE A 15 34.02 3.99 -7.11
CA ILE A 15 33.06 2.95 -7.53
C ILE A 15 32.69 2.06 -6.34
N PHE A 16 33.64 1.72 -5.47
CA PHE A 16 33.37 0.90 -4.29
C PHE A 16 32.53 1.62 -3.22
N ARG A 17 32.59 2.95 -3.12
CA ARG A 17 31.76 3.75 -2.22
C ARG A 17 30.35 3.97 -2.75
N LEU A 18 30.16 4.04 -4.06
CA LEU A 18 28.83 4.16 -4.67
C LEU A 18 28.04 2.86 -4.59
N THR A 19 28.68 1.70 -4.75
CA THR A 19 28.01 0.40 -4.74
C THR A 19 27.39 0.04 -3.40
N SER A 20 27.94 0.48 -2.28
CA SER A 20 27.35 0.15 -0.96
C SER A 20 26.06 0.94 -0.64
N ARG A 21 25.84 2.09 -1.25
CA ARG A 21 24.59 2.87 -1.08
C ARG A 21 23.51 2.46 -2.08
N ASP A 22 23.88 2.14 -3.30
CA ASP A 22 22.94 1.81 -4.38
C ASP A 22 22.38 0.39 -4.24
N LEU A 23 23.11 -0.54 -3.58
CA LEU A 23 22.66 -1.90 -3.36
C LEU A 23 21.44 -2.02 -2.43
N GLU A 24 21.22 -1.05 -1.55
CA GLU A 24 20.06 -1.06 -0.67
C GLU A 24 18.78 -0.62 -1.38
N GLY A 25 18.85 0.28 -2.35
CA GLY A 25 17.77 0.67 -3.23
C GLY A 25 16.40 0.86 -2.57
N LYS A 26 15.38 0.81 -3.40
CA LYS A 26 13.97 0.87 -2.99
C LYS A 26 13.22 -0.31 -3.57
N GLY A 27 12.18 -0.75 -2.86
CA GLY A 27 11.23 -1.70 -3.38
C GLY A 27 10.29 -1.06 -4.42
N ALA A 28 9.50 -1.89 -5.06
CA ALA A 28 8.47 -1.46 -6.01
C ALA A 28 7.13 -1.32 -5.28
N PHE A 29 6.63 -0.10 -5.16
CA PHE A 29 5.35 0.20 -4.56
C PHE A 29 4.38 0.74 -5.59
N ALA A 30 3.20 0.13 -5.68
CA ALA A 30 2.15 0.54 -6.59
C ALA A 30 0.78 0.46 -5.89
N LYS A 31 -0.15 1.28 -6.36
CA LYS A 31 -1.56 1.24 -5.98
C LYS A 31 -2.42 1.18 -7.23
N GLN A 32 -3.47 0.39 -7.17
CA GLN A 32 -4.44 0.30 -8.26
C GLN A 32 -5.85 0.08 -7.71
N ALA A 33 -6.85 0.53 -8.45
CA ALA A 33 -8.24 0.13 -8.26
C ALA A 33 -8.49 -1.16 -9.06
N GLU A 34 -9.23 -2.08 -8.47
CA GLU A 34 -9.75 -3.22 -9.22
C GLU A 34 -10.92 -2.73 -10.07
N GLY A 35 -10.71 -2.68 -11.39
CA GLY A 35 -11.60 -1.96 -12.28
C GLY A 35 -11.32 -0.44 -12.23
N ASN A 36 -10.90 0.11 -13.34
CA ASN A 36 -10.59 1.54 -13.43
C ASN A 36 -11.83 2.39 -13.68
N VAL A 37 -12.90 1.75 -14.12
CA VAL A 37 -14.16 2.39 -14.49
C VAL A 37 -15.31 1.49 -14.05
N TYR A 38 -16.29 2.06 -13.38
CA TYR A 38 -17.47 1.36 -12.88
C TYR A 38 -18.74 1.94 -13.50
N ASP A 39 -19.71 1.08 -13.77
CA ASP A 39 -21.06 1.51 -14.12
C ASP A 39 -21.70 2.22 -12.92
N SER A 40 -22.33 3.34 -13.18
CA SER A 40 -22.96 4.16 -12.14
C SER A 40 -24.26 3.57 -11.58
N THR A 41 -24.80 2.50 -12.17
CA THR A 41 -26.09 1.94 -11.75
C THR A 41 -26.07 1.38 -10.33
N ASP A 42 -24.96 0.82 -9.88
CA ASP A 42 -24.83 0.15 -8.58
C ASP A 42 -23.99 0.92 -7.56
N TYR A 43 -23.66 2.20 -7.81
CA TYR A 43 -22.74 2.96 -6.97
C TYR A 43 -23.20 3.09 -5.52
N LYS A 44 -24.50 3.06 -5.25
CA LYS A 44 -25.07 3.20 -3.90
C LYS A 44 -24.72 2.05 -2.98
N SER A 45 -24.61 0.83 -3.52
CA SER A 45 -24.33 -0.39 -2.75
C SER A 45 -22.94 -0.97 -3.01
N ALA A 46 -22.19 -0.39 -3.94
CA ALA A 46 -20.91 -0.93 -4.35
C ALA A 46 -19.80 -0.69 -3.31
N ASN A 47 -18.92 -1.68 -3.18
CA ASN A 47 -17.62 -1.53 -2.55
C ASN A 47 -16.55 -1.51 -3.63
N TYR A 48 -15.74 -0.47 -3.62
CA TYR A 48 -14.67 -0.27 -4.59
C TYR A 48 -13.37 -0.77 -4.01
N LYS A 49 -12.82 -1.79 -4.63
CA LYS A 49 -11.59 -2.46 -4.18
C LYS A 49 -10.35 -1.75 -4.71
N TRP A 50 -9.42 -1.55 -3.82
CA TRP A 50 -8.09 -1.03 -4.09
C TRP A 50 -7.04 -2.07 -3.70
N LEU A 51 -5.91 -2.04 -4.38
CA LEU A 51 -4.81 -2.94 -4.11
C LEU A 51 -3.53 -2.13 -3.92
N LEU A 52 -2.91 -2.30 -2.74
CA LEU A 52 -1.56 -1.84 -2.47
C LEU A 52 -0.61 -3.00 -2.70
N LYS A 53 0.39 -2.79 -3.56
CA LYS A 53 1.38 -3.81 -3.90
C LYS A 53 2.77 -3.32 -3.54
N TYR A 54 3.43 -4.03 -2.67
CA TYR A 54 4.82 -3.78 -2.37
C TYR A 54 5.66 -5.03 -2.60
N ASN A 55 6.71 -4.91 -3.40
CA ASN A 55 7.67 -5.97 -3.67
C ASN A 55 9.07 -5.51 -3.28
N ASN A 56 9.73 -6.28 -2.43
CA ASN A 56 11.14 -6.06 -2.13
C ASN A 56 12.00 -6.62 -3.27
N ILE A 57 12.27 -5.77 -4.24
CA ILE A 57 13.13 -6.08 -5.39
C ILE A 57 14.60 -5.77 -5.12
N THR A 58 14.94 -5.38 -3.90
CA THR A 58 16.31 -5.13 -3.47
C THR A 58 17.00 -6.43 -3.08
N PRO A 59 18.35 -6.48 -3.03
CA PRO A 59 19.04 -7.70 -2.63
C PRO A 59 19.03 -7.99 -1.12
N PHE A 60 18.47 -7.10 -0.29
CA PHE A 60 18.50 -7.23 1.16
C PHE A 60 17.11 -7.24 1.78
N ALA A 61 16.98 -7.88 2.95
CA ALA A 61 15.75 -7.83 3.73
C ALA A 61 15.45 -6.40 4.22
N GLN A 62 14.16 -6.11 4.41
CA GLN A 62 13.66 -4.82 4.87
C GLN A 62 12.82 -5.02 6.12
N LYS A 63 12.81 -4.04 7.01
CA LYS A 63 12.16 -4.13 8.33
C LYS A 63 11.40 -2.84 8.68
N ASN A 64 10.68 -2.89 9.80
CA ASN A 64 9.87 -1.77 10.30
C ASN A 64 8.88 -1.27 9.25
N ILE A 65 8.19 -2.21 8.61
CA ILE A 65 7.30 -1.92 7.49
C ILE A 65 5.95 -1.45 8.02
N VAL A 66 5.51 -0.29 7.52
CA VAL A 66 4.18 0.27 7.78
C VAL A 66 3.53 0.66 6.47
N PHE A 67 2.30 0.21 6.26
CA PHE A 67 1.45 0.63 5.16
C PHE A 67 0.46 1.68 5.65
N TYR A 68 0.25 2.70 4.82
CA TYR A 68 -0.69 3.78 5.09
C TYR A 68 -1.67 3.89 3.94
N ASP A 69 -2.94 4.06 4.26
CA ASP A 69 -3.99 4.42 3.33
C ASP A 69 -4.84 5.50 3.98
N GLU A 70 -4.33 6.74 4.01
CA GLU A 70 -4.85 7.87 4.78
C GLU A 70 -5.30 9.03 3.89
N GLN A 71 -5.14 8.91 2.56
CA GLN A 71 -5.46 9.97 1.60
C GLN A 71 -6.42 9.44 0.54
N VAL A 72 -7.64 9.18 0.96
CA VAL A 72 -8.75 8.78 0.08
C VAL A 72 -9.65 9.99 -0.20
N ASP A 73 -10.31 9.98 -1.34
CA ASP A 73 -11.35 10.98 -1.68
C ASP A 73 -12.32 11.16 -0.51
N SER A 74 -12.64 12.40 -0.18
CA SER A 74 -13.46 12.75 1.00
C SER A 74 -14.88 12.21 0.95
N ARG A 75 -15.36 11.78 -0.21
CA ARG A 75 -16.68 11.17 -0.39
C ARG A 75 -16.71 9.68 -0.04
N LEU A 76 -15.55 9.07 0.17
CA LEU A 76 -15.40 7.63 0.43
C LEU A 76 -15.05 7.36 1.90
N LYS A 77 -15.44 6.18 2.36
CA LYS A 77 -15.05 5.59 3.64
C LYS A 77 -14.51 4.19 3.41
N PHE A 78 -13.61 3.75 4.28
CA PHE A 78 -13.10 2.38 4.24
C PHE A 78 -14.06 1.42 4.93
N THR A 79 -14.28 0.26 4.31
CA THR A 79 -15.21 -0.77 4.81
C THR A 79 -14.50 -2.07 5.18
N LYS A 80 -13.34 -2.37 4.59
CA LYS A 80 -12.68 -3.66 4.82
C LYS A 80 -11.21 -3.61 4.42
N ILE A 81 -10.40 -4.37 5.12
CA ILE A 81 -8.99 -4.65 4.79
C ILE A 81 -8.80 -6.16 4.68
N GLU A 82 -8.17 -6.62 3.60
CA GLU A 82 -7.87 -8.03 3.36
C GLU A 82 -6.44 -8.22 2.89
N TYR A 83 -5.83 -9.31 3.31
CA TYR A 83 -4.55 -9.80 2.80
C TYR A 83 -4.44 -11.29 3.06
N THR A 84 -3.65 -12.00 2.25
CA THR A 84 -3.55 -13.45 2.32
C THR A 84 -2.11 -13.89 2.62
N ARG A 85 -1.41 -14.34 1.61
CA ARG A 85 -0.03 -14.82 1.69
C ARG A 85 0.92 -13.83 1.04
N MET A 86 2.14 -13.80 1.54
CA MET A 86 3.21 -13.04 0.89
C MET A 86 3.42 -13.54 -0.53
N MET A 87 3.78 -12.60 -1.39
CA MET A 87 4.26 -12.92 -2.72
C MET A 87 5.70 -13.43 -2.62
N ILE A 88 5.99 -14.51 -3.35
CA ILE A 88 7.33 -14.99 -3.63
C ILE A 88 7.52 -14.87 -5.14
N GLY A 89 8.29 -13.87 -5.60
CA GLY A 89 8.29 -13.50 -7.00
C GLY A 89 6.89 -13.07 -7.44
N ILE A 90 6.31 -13.77 -8.42
CA ILE A 90 4.96 -13.49 -8.94
C ILE A 90 3.87 -14.37 -8.31
N TYR A 91 4.21 -15.26 -7.37
CA TYR A 91 3.27 -16.22 -6.79
C TYR A 91 2.89 -15.84 -5.35
N GLY A 92 1.60 -15.85 -5.06
CA GLY A 92 1.05 -15.62 -3.73
C GLY A 92 1.05 -16.90 -2.87
N ASN A 93 2.19 -17.54 -2.72
CA ASN A 93 2.36 -18.82 -2.02
C ASN A 93 3.32 -18.76 -0.83
N GLY A 94 3.66 -17.56 -0.39
CA GLY A 94 4.50 -17.36 0.78
C GLY A 94 3.76 -17.54 2.11
N PRO A 95 4.39 -17.19 3.22
CA PRO A 95 3.79 -17.22 4.54
C PRO A 95 2.51 -16.37 4.62
N LEU A 96 1.62 -16.73 5.54
CA LEU A 96 0.44 -15.92 5.87
C LEU A 96 0.86 -14.57 6.43
N ILE A 97 0.40 -13.49 5.81
CA ILE A 97 0.76 -12.12 6.23
C ILE A 97 0.26 -11.83 7.64
N ASN A 98 -0.95 -12.32 7.99
CA ASN A 98 -1.61 -11.96 9.24
C ASN A 98 -0.81 -12.27 10.49
N GLN A 99 -0.01 -13.34 10.50
CA GLN A 99 0.84 -13.69 11.64
C GLN A 99 1.92 -12.64 11.95
N TYR A 100 2.25 -11.78 10.99
CA TYR A 100 3.29 -10.76 11.13
C TYR A 100 2.73 -9.35 11.30
N VAL A 101 1.42 -9.18 11.34
CA VAL A 101 0.79 -7.88 11.58
C VAL A 101 0.74 -7.60 13.07
N LYS A 102 1.29 -6.45 13.48
CA LYS A 102 1.30 -5.99 14.86
C LYS A 102 -0.05 -5.41 15.26
N ARG A 103 -0.54 -4.45 14.48
CA ARG A 103 -1.78 -3.73 14.72
C ARG A 103 -2.23 -2.96 13.48
N ILE A 104 -3.48 -2.55 13.50
CA ILE A 104 -4.04 -1.60 12.55
C ILE A 104 -4.53 -0.39 13.33
N ILE A 105 -4.19 0.81 12.87
CA ILE A 105 -4.67 2.06 13.47
C ILE A 105 -5.60 2.73 12.48
N LEU A 106 -6.83 2.94 12.90
CA LEU A 106 -7.87 3.57 12.11
C LEU A 106 -7.88 5.07 12.37
N THR A 107 -8.08 5.86 11.31
CA THR A 107 -8.40 7.29 11.42
C THR A 107 -9.90 7.45 11.15
N MET A 108 -10.59 8.03 12.12
CA MET A 108 -12.03 8.26 12.05
C MET A 108 -12.33 9.61 11.39
N GLU A 109 -13.55 9.80 10.94
CA GLU A 109 -13.99 11.04 10.28
C GLU A 109 -13.82 12.29 11.16
N ASP A 110 -13.98 12.16 12.47
CA ASP A 110 -13.75 13.24 13.43
C ASP A 110 -12.27 13.54 13.73
N GLY A 111 -11.35 12.84 13.06
CA GLY A 111 -9.91 12.97 13.27
C GLY A 111 -9.34 12.13 14.42
N SER A 112 -10.18 11.47 15.21
CA SER A 112 -9.71 10.55 16.25
C SER A 112 -9.11 9.29 15.64
N THR A 113 -8.29 8.60 16.43
CA THR A 113 -7.70 7.33 16.02
C THR A 113 -8.16 6.19 16.92
N LYS A 114 -8.18 4.99 16.37
CA LYS A 114 -8.53 3.77 17.09
C LYS A 114 -7.56 2.66 16.73
N GLU A 115 -6.92 2.09 17.74
CA GLU A 115 -6.09 0.90 17.57
C GLU A 115 -6.96 -0.35 17.61
N ILE A 116 -6.79 -1.22 16.61
CA ILE A 116 -7.45 -2.52 16.55
C ILE A 116 -6.43 -3.62 16.28
N GLN A 117 -6.77 -4.83 16.69
CA GLN A 117 -6.01 -6.02 16.32
C GLN A 117 -6.48 -6.55 14.97
N PRO A 118 -5.58 -7.09 14.15
CA PRO A 118 -5.95 -7.69 12.89
C PRO A 118 -6.85 -8.91 13.14
N GLU A 119 -7.87 -9.06 12.32
CA GLU A 119 -8.75 -10.21 12.33
C GLU A 119 -8.37 -11.18 11.21
N ALA A 120 -8.63 -12.45 11.40
CA ALA A 120 -8.39 -13.48 10.40
C ALA A 120 -9.64 -14.32 10.17
N ASP A 121 -9.78 -14.83 8.96
CA ASP A 121 -10.78 -15.83 8.63
C ASP A 121 -10.32 -17.25 9.10
N LYS A 122 -11.15 -18.27 8.82
CA LYS A 122 -10.87 -19.67 9.20
C LYS A 122 -9.56 -20.22 8.63
N ASP A 123 -9.06 -19.64 7.53
CA ASP A 123 -7.84 -20.07 6.86
C ASP A 123 -6.60 -19.28 7.30
N GLY A 124 -6.78 -18.34 8.23
CA GLY A 124 -5.72 -17.47 8.73
C GLY A 124 -5.42 -16.26 7.82
N PHE A 125 -6.24 -16.03 6.79
CA PHE A 125 -6.15 -14.85 5.93
C PHE A 125 -6.69 -13.63 6.67
N GLY A 126 -5.99 -12.51 6.55
CA GLY A 126 -6.45 -11.26 7.14
C GLY A 126 -7.75 -10.81 6.49
N SER A 127 -8.74 -10.54 7.32
CA SER A 127 -10.06 -10.05 6.89
C SER A 127 -10.67 -9.27 8.04
N THR A 128 -10.54 -7.94 7.98
CA THR A 128 -10.99 -7.04 9.03
C THR A 128 -12.12 -6.17 8.50
N ASP A 129 -13.32 -6.34 9.06
CA ASP A 129 -14.48 -5.48 8.79
C ASP A 129 -14.31 -4.16 9.55
N LEU A 130 -14.31 -3.04 8.84
CA LEU A 130 -14.15 -1.71 9.42
C LEU A 130 -15.49 -1.02 9.72
N THR A 131 -16.58 -1.51 9.17
CA THR A 131 -17.90 -0.85 9.29
C THR A 131 -18.41 -0.80 10.73
N LYS A 132 -18.00 -1.76 11.55
CA LYS A 132 -18.36 -1.84 12.98
C LYS A 132 -17.75 -0.74 13.86
N TYR A 133 -16.77 0.01 13.35
CA TYR A 133 -16.08 1.05 14.11
C TYR A 133 -16.62 2.47 13.84
N GLY A 134 -17.54 2.62 12.89
CA GLY A 134 -18.05 3.92 12.43
C GLY A 134 -17.48 4.30 11.08
N THR A 135 -17.36 5.60 10.81
CA THR A 135 -16.83 6.11 9.54
C THR A 135 -15.30 6.20 9.58
N VAL A 136 -14.66 5.25 8.92
CA VAL A 136 -13.21 5.16 8.81
C VAL A 136 -12.75 5.86 7.54
N VAL A 137 -11.89 6.86 7.66
CA VAL A 137 -11.37 7.66 6.54
C VAL A 137 -9.90 7.43 6.26
N GLY A 138 -9.26 6.60 7.05
CA GLY A 138 -7.87 6.22 6.85
C GLY A 138 -7.48 5.05 7.73
N TRP A 139 -6.40 4.39 7.38
CA TRP A 139 -5.82 3.35 8.21
C TRP A 139 -4.32 3.25 7.98
N ARG A 140 -3.62 2.73 8.99
CA ARG A 140 -2.26 2.24 8.81
C ARG A 140 -2.13 0.86 9.41
N LEU A 141 -1.34 0.02 8.78
CA LEU A 141 -1.06 -1.34 9.18
C LEU A 141 0.43 -1.46 9.48
N GLU A 142 0.75 -1.79 10.73
CA GLU A 142 2.12 -1.96 11.19
C GLU A 142 2.47 -3.43 11.25
N MET A 143 3.56 -3.80 10.59
CA MET A 143 4.15 -5.13 10.75
C MET A 143 4.89 -5.21 12.08
N LYS A 144 5.04 -6.42 12.63
CA LYS A 144 5.78 -6.65 13.88
C LYS A 144 7.22 -6.16 13.77
N ASP A 145 7.78 -5.72 14.90
CA ASP A 145 9.11 -5.10 14.95
C ASP A 145 10.23 -6.07 14.56
N ASP A 146 10.04 -7.37 14.82
CA ASP A 146 10.98 -8.44 14.48
C ASP A 146 10.77 -9.01 13.06
N PHE A 147 9.75 -8.52 12.34
CA PHE A 147 9.47 -8.97 11.00
C PHE A 147 10.46 -8.36 10.00
N GLU A 148 11.01 -9.21 9.16
CA GLU A 148 11.84 -8.82 8.03
C GLU A 148 11.23 -9.36 6.74
N LEU A 149 11.08 -8.48 5.73
CA LEU A 149 10.62 -8.86 4.40
C LEU A 149 11.83 -9.26 3.56
N PRO A 150 11.98 -10.54 3.21
CA PRO A 150 13.12 -10.99 2.43
C PRO A 150 13.16 -10.37 1.03
N SER A 151 14.36 -10.34 0.46
CA SER A 151 14.54 -10.05 -0.96
C SER A 151 13.69 -10.99 -1.82
N GLY A 152 13.04 -10.45 -2.84
CA GLY A 152 12.19 -11.22 -3.76
C GLY A 152 10.79 -11.53 -3.23
N GLN A 153 10.44 -11.07 -2.05
CA GLN A 153 9.10 -11.24 -1.49
C GLN A 153 8.31 -9.93 -1.48
N GLY A 154 6.99 -10.05 -1.43
CA GLY A 154 6.11 -8.89 -1.45
C GLY A 154 4.90 -9.04 -0.52
N ILE A 155 4.29 -7.91 -0.21
CA ILE A 155 3.06 -7.81 0.58
C ILE A 155 2.03 -7.07 -0.24
N TYR A 156 0.90 -7.71 -0.51
CA TYR A 156 -0.24 -7.12 -1.20
C TYR A 156 -1.40 -7.00 -0.22
N ILE A 157 -1.98 -5.80 -0.14
CA ILE A 157 -3.11 -5.50 0.75
C ILE A 157 -4.26 -4.99 -0.10
N SER A 158 -5.41 -5.64 0.02
CA SER A 158 -6.67 -5.16 -0.54
C SER A 158 -7.40 -4.33 0.49
N THR A 159 -7.91 -3.19 0.07
CA THR A 159 -8.79 -2.35 0.88
C THR A 159 -10.03 -1.99 0.09
N TYR A 160 -11.16 -1.84 0.79
CA TYR A 160 -12.45 -1.59 0.17
C TYR A 160 -12.99 -0.25 0.65
N THR A 161 -13.59 0.49 -0.26
CA THR A 161 -14.25 1.75 0.05
C THR A 161 -15.68 1.75 -0.46
N ALA A 162 -16.52 2.51 0.21
CA ALA A 162 -17.89 2.79 -0.19
C ALA A 162 -18.16 4.28 -0.06
N PHE A 163 -19.20 4.78 -0.70
CA PHE A 163 -19.61 6.16 -0.51
C PHE A 163 -20.12 6.39 0.91
N LYS A 164 -19.71 7.49 1.54
CA LYS A 164 -20.21 7.91 2.85
C LYS A 164 -21.69 8.19 2.81
N ASP A 165 -22.16 8.83 1.75
CA ASP A 165 -23.55 9.22 1.54
C ASP A 165 -23.96 8.94 0.09
N PRO A 166 -24.38 7.71 -0.21
CA PRO A 166 -24.76 7.34 -1.57
C PRO A 166 -25.93 8.19 -2.11
N GLU A 167 -26.84 8.61 -1.25
CA GLU A 167 -28.01 9.39 -1.67
C GLU A 167 -27.67 10.82 -2.10
N LYS A 168 -26.54 11.36 -1.59
CA LYS A 168 -26.03 12.67 -1.97
C LYS A 168 -24.94 12.61 -3.03
N THR A 169 -24.57 11.43 -3.50
CA THR A 169 -23.56 11.25 -4.54
C THR A 169 -24.20 11.53 -5.90
N HIS A 170 -23.64 12.48 -6.62
CA HIS A 170 -24.10 12.86 -7.93
C HIS A 170 -23.07 12.53 -8.99
N ILE A 171 -23.54 11.98 -10.09
CA ILE A 171 -22.71 11.69 -11.26
C ILE A 171 -22.90 12.82 -12.26
N ASP A 172 -21.82 13.50 -12.59
CA ASP A 172 -21.83 14.59 -13.56
C ASP A 172 -21.87 14.01 -14.97
N GLN A 173 -22.89 14.37 -15.75
CA GLN A 173 -23.08 13.89 -17.12
C GLN A 173 -22.18 14.62 -18.13
N ASN A 174 -21.63 15.77 -17.75
CA ASN A 174 -20.91 16.66 -18.65
C ASN A 174 -19.43 16.78 -18.34
N ASP A 175 -19.03 16.44 -17.13
CA ASP A 175 -17.63 16.55 -16.66
C ASP A 175 -17.17 15.27 -15.98
N ASP A 176 -16.51 14.45 -16.75
CA ASP A 176 -15.99 13.14 -16.35
C ASP A 176 -14.98 13.23 -15.19
N THR A 177 -14.29 14.37 -15.06
CA THR A 177 -13.31 14.57 -14.00
C THR A 177 -13.94 14.63 -12.62
N LYS A 178 -15.20 15.04 -12.53
CA LYS A 178 -15.97 15.05 -11.27
C LYS A 178 -16.43 13.67 -10.82
N ASN A 179 -16.37 12.69 -11.72
CA ASN A 179 -16.71 11.30 -11.46
C ASN A 179 -15.49 10.44 -11.09
N ALA A 180 -14.33 11.06 -10.95
CA ALA A 180 -13.10 10.41 -10.56
C ALA A 180 -12.90 10.46 -9.03
N TYR A 181 -12.43 9.35 -8.48
CA TYR A 181 -12.20 9.17 -7.04
C TYR A 181 -10.77 8.69 -6.85
N GLU A 182 -9.98 9.47 -6.13
CA GLU A 182 -8.56 9.22 -5.93
C GLU A 182 -8.27 8.57 -4.58
N ASN A 183 -7.20 7.81 -4.53
CA ASN A 183 -6.67 7.26 -3.30
C ASN A 183 -5.15 7.17 -3.40
N THR A 184 -4.45 7.67 -2.38
CA THR A 184 -3.00 7.62 -2.27
C THR A 184 -2.60 6.73 -1.12
N GLY A 185 -1.87 5.66 -1.43
CA GLY A 185 -1.23 4.81 -0.43
C GLY A 185 0.22 5.23 -0.19
N ARG A 186 0.76 4.82 0.95
CA ARG A 186 2.15 5.07 1.33
C ARG A 186 2.71 3.86 2.06
N ILE A 187 4.00 3.66 1.92
CA ILE A 187 4.76 2.67 2.69
C ILE A 187 6.00 3.33 3.28
N THR A 188 6.30 3.00 4.52
CA THR A 188 7.57 3.34 5.15
C THR A 188 8.26 2.08 5.65
N TYR A 189 9.57 2.06 5.59
CA TYR A 189 10.37 0.93 6.06
C TYR A 189 11.82 1.36 6.29
N LYS A 190 12.58 0.45 6.90
CA LYS A 190 14.02 0.60 7.05
C LYS A 190 14.74 -0.43 6.18
N THR A 191 15.82 0.00 5.54
CA THR A 191 16.74 -0.89 4.86
C THR A 191 17.56 -1.72 5.87
N GLN A 192 18.34 -2.66 5.39
CA GLN A 192 19.17 -3.49 6.25
C GLN A 192 20.17 -2.67 7.09
N SER A 193 20.73 -1.60 6.53
CA SER A 193 21.64 -0.69 7.25
C SER A 193 20.91 0.28 8.19
N GLY A 194 19.58 0.30 8.19
CA GLY A 194 18.76 1.18 9.01
C GLY A 194 18.40 2.51 8.35
N ALA A 195 18.64 2.68 7.06
CA ALA A 195 18.19 3.86 6.33
C ALA A 195 16.66 3.88 6.17
N ASP A 196 16.06 5.05 6.33
CA ASP A 196 14.62 5.21 6.16
C ASP A 196 14.22 5.32 4.69
N ARG A 197 13.10 4.69 4.35
CA ARG A 197 12.45 4.78 3.03
C ARG A 197 10.99 5.14 3.20
N ASP A 198 10.50 5.97 2.30
CA ASP A 198 9.12 6.47 2.26
C ASP A 198 8.71 6.56 0.79
N GLN A 199 7.67 5.81 0.40
CA GLN A 199 7.20 5.75 -0.97
C GLN A 199 5.68 5.91 -0.99
N SER A 200 5.18 6.65 -1.97
CA SER A 200 3.74 6.86 -2.19
C SER A 200 3.33 6.41 -3.58
N ALA A 201 2.10 5.98 -3.71
CA ALA A 201 1.49 5.63 -4.98
C ALA A 201 0.02 6.06 -4.98
N LYS A 202 -0.42 6.68 -6.06
CA LYS A 202 -1.78 7.17 -6.24
C LYS A 202 -2.44 6.50 -7.42
N TRP A 203 -3.73 6.24 -7.28
CA TRP A 203 -4.59 5.76 -8.34
C TRP A 203 -5.99 6.34 -8.22
N GLN A 204 -6.81 6.14 -9.22
CA GLN A 204 -8.21 6.56 -9.24
C GLN A 204 -9.09 5.54 -9.92
N PHE A 205 -10.37 5.54 -9.56
CA PHE A 205 -11.41 4.95 -10.39
C PHE A 205 -12.39 6.03 -10.84
N LYS A 206 -13.18 5.74 -11.86
CA LYS A 206 -14.23 6.61 -12.37
C LYS A 206 -15.58 5.90 -12.37
N LEU A 207 -16.63 6.66 -12.14
CA LEU A 207 -18.00 6.22 -12.43
C LEU A 207 -18.37 6.66 -13.84
N LEU A 208 -18.98 5.75 -14.59
CA LEU A 208 -19.56 6.09 -15.89
C LEU A 208 -20.91 6.78 -15.69
N PRO A 209 -21.14 7.92 -16.37
CA PRO A 209 -22.49 8.48 -16.44
C PRO A 209 -23.47 7.48 -17.04
N LEU A 210 -24.72 7.55 -16.59
CA LEU A 210 -25.80 6.79 -17.21
C LEU A 210 -25.96 7.26 -18.66
N THR A 211 -25.91 6.33 -19.60
CA THR A 211 -26.29 6.57 -20.99
C THR A 211 -27.80 6.43 -21.10
N GLU A 212 -28.48 7.46 -21.65
CA GLU A 212 -29.88 7.37 -22.03
C GLU A 212 -30.10 6.42 -23.22
#